data_0996846a1dbf1041c73e7eadbb48819a
#
_entry.id   0996846a1dbf1041c73e7eadbb48819a
#
_cell.length_a   1.000
_cell.length_b   1.000
_cell.length_c   1.000
_cell.angle_alpha   90.00
_cell.angle_beta   90.00
_cell.angle_gamma   90.00
#
_symmetry.space_group_name_H-M   'P 1'
#
loop_
_entity.id
_entity.type
_entity.pdbx_description
1 polymer ?
#
loop_
_entity_poly.entity_id
_entity_poly.type
_entity_poly.pdbx_seq_one_letter_code
_entity_poly.pdbx_strand_id
1 'polypeptide(L)'
;MEKFSVIIIGGGASGIDLAALFVQSGFKDFCIVEKSDRIGKKLIATGNGQGNLTNKNVSDKKYFSGVKDFCSYAVNRFGFNKIVSFYSSTGIILTEGEEGRFYPESKQASSVLDVIRAFLIYNAVNIKTGFEVNSVKKKNGLFEVTSSSGEKLYAERVVFAFGGSSGRQFGTDGSAYKLAVSQGHRCTETYPSLVQLKTETDKVRSLKGLKADVKITAFSDGKFIGRADGEILFTDYGVSGNSVFKISAYTAGKPDVELNIEFLPEITEKELENIIAARLEKMPYIEKKDVFIGLVNKMIGRTLVGTARSDDAKDLSKAAKNLRLKVTGDLGFNYSQVTRGGICLKDVDEKTYESKITRGVYIIGEALDVDGECGGYNLHFAFASAACAAEAITGKELDFLQ
;
A
#
# COMPACT_ATOMS: atom_id res chain seq x y z
N MET A 1 -10.52 10.18 -36.76
CA MET A 1 -10.28 10.73 -35.40
C MET A 1 -11.02 9.80 -34.44
N GLU A 2 -10.28 9.07 -33.62
CA GLU A 2 -10.88 8.13 -32.67
C GLU A 2 -11.29 8.92 -31.41
N LYS A 3 -12.59 8.89 -31.08
CA LYS A 3 -13.19 9.69 -30.00
C LYS A 3 -13.99 8.80 -29.07
N PHE A 4 -13.89 9.10 -27.76
CA PHE A 4 -14.61 8.42 -26.67
C PHE A 4 -15.25 9.46 -25.74
N SER A 5 -16.27 9.05 -25.01
CA SER A 5 -16.78 9.87 -23.89
C SER A 5 -15.75 9.95 -22.75
N VAL A 6 -15.00 8.85 -22.49
CA VAL A 6 -13.99 8.78 -21.43
C VAL A 6 -12.75 8.04 -21.90
N ILE A 7 -11.56 8.59 -21.59
CA ILE A 7 -10.29 7.85 -21.66
C ILE A 7 -9.75 7.63 -20.24
N ILE A 8 -9.51 6.36 -19.89
CA ILE A 8 -8.87 5.95 -18.64
C ILE A 8 -7.37 5.80 -18.90
N ILE A 9 -6.55 6.62 -18.27
CA ILE A 9 -5.09 6.63 -18.42
C ILE A 9 -4.46 5.81 -17.29
N GLY A 10 -4.07 4.58 -17.62
CA GLY A 10 -3.52 3.57 -16.74
C GLY A 10 -4.46 2.37 -16.54
N GLY A 11 -3.98 1.20 -16.93
CA GLY A 11 -4.64 -0.10 -16.76
C GLY A 11 -4.21 -0.82 -15.47
N GLY A 12 -3.96 -0.08 -14.38
CA GLY A 12 -3.72 -0.63 -13.04
C GLY A 12 -5.01 -1.00 -12.31
N ALA A 13 -4.94 -1.31 -11.00
CA ALA A 13 -6.11 -1.73 -10.22
C ALA A 13 -7.28 -0.76 -10.35
N SER A 14 -7.08 0.54 -10.05
CA SER A 14 -8.17 1.53 -10.12
C SER A 14 -8.73 1.71 -11.53
N GLY A 15 -7.90 1.62 -12.57
CA GLY A 15 -8.35 1.77 -13.96
C GLY A 15 -9.16 0.58 -14.46
N ILE A 16 -8.77 -0.65 -14.11
CA ILE A 16 -9.53 -1.86 -14.47
C ILE A 16 -10.82 -1.99 -13.66
N ASP A 17 -10.82 -1.61 -12.38
CA ASP A 17 -12.01 -1.57 -11.56
C ASP A 17 -13.02 -0.55 -12.11
N LEU A 18 -12.56 0.67 -12.46
CA LEU A 18 -13.40 1.68 -13.10
C LEU A 18 -14.01 1.17 -14.42
N ALA A 19 -13.22 0.51 -15.25
CA ALA A 19 -13.71 -0.05 -16.51
C ALA A 19 -14.78 -1.12 -16.28
N ALA A 20 -14.57 -2.01 -15.30
CA ALA A 20 -15.57 -3.02 -14.95
C ALA A 20 -16.85 -2.39 -14.40
N LEU A 21 -16.74 -1.34 -13.57
CA LEU A 21 -17.87 -0.57 -13.04
C LEU A 21 -18.66 0.14 -14.16
N PHE A 22 -17.97 0.69 -15.16
CA PHE A 22 -18.61 1.27 -16.35
C PHE A 22 -19.43 0.22 -17.11
N VAL A 23 -18.85 -0.95 -17.35
CA VAL A 23 -19.56 -2.06 -17.99
C VAL A 23 -20.81 -2.45 -17.20
N GLN A 24 -20.72 -2.62 -15.89
CA GLN A 24 -21.84 -2.97 -15.01
C GLN A 24 -22.93 -1.90 -15.00
N SER A 25 -22.57 -0.62 -15.09
CA SER A 25 -23.53 0.48 -15.19
C SER A 25 -24.16 0.63 -16.57
N GLY A 26 -23.72 -0.16 -17.56
CA GLY A 26 -24.14 -0.07 -18.96
C GLY A 26 -23.48 1.06 -19.75
N PHE A 27 -22.43 1.70 -19.20
CA PHE A 27 -21.66 2.71 -19.89
C PHE A 27 -20.58 2.04 -20.77
N LYS A 28 -20.59 2.29 -22.08
CA LYS A 28 -19.76 1.56 -23.06
C LYS A 28 -18.76 2.41 -23.83
N ASP A 29 -18.98 3.74 -23.88
CA ASP A 29 -18.17 4.64 -24.71
C ASP A 29 -16.92 5.14 -23.96
N PHE A 30 -15.98 4.22 -23.73
CA PHE A 30 -14.71 4.52 -23.08
C PHE A 30 -13.55 3.65 -23.61
N CYS A 31 -12.33 4.08 -23.34
CA CYS A 31 -11.13 3.37 -23.70
C CYS A 31 -10.13 3.37 -22.54
N ILE A 32 -9.47 2.25 -22.28
CA ILE A 32 -8.29 2.18 -21.40
C ILE A 32 -7.05 2.35 -22.26
N VAL A 33 -6.15 3.24 -21.87
CA VAL A 33 -4.80 3.35 -22.45
C VAL A 33 -3.77 2.95 -21.39
N GLU A 34 -2.87 2.03 -21.74
CA GLU A 34 -1.85 1.47 -20.84
C GLU A 34 -0.49 1.47 -21.53
N LYS A 35 0.56 2.00 -20.87
CA LYS A 35 1.92 2.05 -21.43
C LYS A 35 2.56 0.69 -21.60
N SER A 36 2.23 -0.25 -20.76
CA SER A 36 2.75 -1.61 -20.80
C SER A 36 2.09 -2.43 -21.91
N ASP A 37 2.67 -3.61 -22.21
CA ASP A 37 2.14 -4.59 -23.15
C ASP A 37 0.83 -5.26 -22.68
N ARG A 38 0.46 -5.09 -21.40
CA ARG A 38 -0.74 -5.65 -20.78
C ARG A 38 -1.19 -4.83 -19.56
N ILE A 39 -2.48 -4.85 -19.26
CA ILE A 39 -3.06 -4.24 -18.07
C ILE A 39 -2.76 -5.08 -16.80
N GLY A 40 -2.82 -4.47 -15.61
CA GLY A 40 -2.80 -5.14 -14.31
C GLY A 40 -1.44 -5.64 -13.83
N LYS A 41 -0.31 -5.24 -14.42
CA LYS A 41 1.02 -5.76 -14.06
C LYS A 41 1.35 -5.66 -12.58
N LYS A 42 1.07 -4.54 -11.93
CA LYS A 42 1.34 -4.36 -10.48
C LYS A 42 0.37 -5.19 -9.63
N LEU A 43 -0.87 -5.40 -10.06
CA LEU A 43 -1.87 -6.16 -9.32
C LEU A 43 -1.42 -7.59 -9.01
N ILE A 44 -0.75 -8.27 -9.94
CA ILE A 44 -0.29 -9.65 -9.76
C ILE A 44 0.79 -9.81 -8.66
N ALA A 45 1.46 -8.73 -8.27
CA ALA A 45 2.46 -8.75 -7.21
C ALA A 45 1.88 -8.44 -5.81
N THR A 46 0.62 -8.06 -5.72
CA THR A 46 -0.02 -7.66 -4.45
C THR A 46 -0.21 -8.85 -3.51
N GLY A 47 -0.10 -8.60 -2.20
CA GLY A 47 -0.22 -9.65 -1.20
C GLY A 47 0.79 -10.80 -1.39
N ASN A 48 2.03 -10.51 -1.80
CA ASN A 48 3.04 -11.51 -2.17
C ASN A 48 2.55 -12.49 -3.26
N GLY A 49 1.80 -11.98 -4.24
CA GLY A 49 1.22 -12.77 -5.33
C GLY A 49 -0.13 -13.39 -5.00
N GLN A 50 -0.65 -13.23 -3.78
CA GLN A 50 -1.93 -13.80 -3.37
C GLN A 50 -3.13 -12.89 -3.69
N GLY A 51 -2.92 -11.57 -3.91
CA GLY A 51 -4.00 -10.64 -4.25
C GLY A 51 -4.85 -10.24 -3.03
N ASN A 52 -4.27 -9.55 -2.06
CA ASN A 52 -5.03 -9.02 -0.91
C ASN A 52 -5.88 -7.81 -1.34
N LEU A 53 -7.13 -8.05 -1.73
CA LEU A 53 -7.98 -7.07 -2.40
C LEU A 53 -8.67 -6.10 -1.44
N THR A 54 -8.96 -6.53 -0.22
CA THR A 54 -9.63 -5.69 0.79
C THR A 54 -9.40 -6.22 2.20
N ASN A 55 -9.99 -5.53 3.18
CA ASN A 55 -9.98 -5.92 4.58
C ASN A 55 -11.36 -5.67 5.20
N LYS A 56 -11.86 -6.59 6.03
CA LYS A 56 -13.16 -6.40 6.72
C LYS A 56 -13.15 -5.24 7.71
N ASN A 57 -11.96 -4.86 8.19
CA ASN A 57 -11.75 -3.76 9.14
C ASN A 57 -11.49 -2.41 8.44
N VAL A 58 -11.91 -2.29 7.17
CA VAL A 58 -11.72 -1.05 6.42
C VAL A 58 -12.44 0.12 7.10
N SER A 59 -11.72 1.22 7.27
CA SER A 59 -12.22 2.48 7.80
C SER A 59 -11.30 3.61 7.35
N ASP A 60 -11.77 4.85 7.40
CA ASP A 60 -11.00 6.05 7.08
C ASP A 60 -9.71 6.20 7.92
N LYS A 61 -9.72 5.69 9.17
CA LYS A 61 -8.57 5.70 10.08
C LYS A 61 -7.39 4.83 9.61
N LYS A 62 -7.60 4.00 8.59
CA LYS A 62 -6.58 3.13 8.00
C LYS A 62 -5.79 3.77 6.87
N TYR A 63 -6.04 5.05 6.61
CA TYR A 63 -5.40 5.80 5.54
C TYR A 63 -4.62 7.00 6.04
N PHE A 64 -3.52 7.25 5.39
CA PHE A 64 -2.73 8.47 5.52
C PHE A 64 -3.03 9.35 4.32
N SER A 65 -3.30 10.62 4.55
CA SER A 65 -3.59 11.56 3.47
C SER A 65 -3.22 12.99 3.86
N GLY A 66 -2.85 13.79 2.86
CA GLY A 66 -2.49 15.20 3.06
C GLY A 66 -3.67 16.11 3.44
N VAL A 67 -4.91 15.61 3.32
CA VAL A 67 -6.14 16.28 3.75
C VAL A 67 -6.90 15.35 4.68
N LYS A 68 -7.16 15.80 5.91
CA LYS A 68 -7.88 15.01 6.91
C LYS A 68 -9.25 14.57 6.35
N ASP A 69 -9.61 13.32 6.63
CA ASP A 69 -10.91 12.72 6.31
C ASP A 69 -11.26 12.66 4.80
N PHE A 70 -10.29 12.93 3.89
CA PHE A 70 -10.54 12.88 2.43
C PHE A 70 -11.09 11.54 1.96
N CYS A 71 -10.62 10.43 2.52
CA CYS A 71 -11.04 9.09 2.13
C CYS A 71 -12.42 8.70 2.69
N SER A 72 -12.93 9.43 3.70
CA SER A 72 -14.09 9.02 4.50
C SER A 72 -15.33 8.78 3.65
N TYR A 73 -15.61 9.66 2.69
CA TYR A 73 -16.78 9.50 1.83
C TYR A 73 -16.70 8.20 1.01
N ALA A 74 -15.60 8.00 0.29
CA ALA A 74 -15.44 6.85 -0.61
C ALA A 74 -15.43 5.51 0.17
N VAL A 75 -14.68 5.45 1.28
CA VAL A 75 -14.54 4.24 2.10
C VAL A 75 -15.86 3.88 2.80
N ASN A 76 -16.66 4.87 3.24
CA ASN A 76 -17.94 4.61 3.87
C ASN A 76 -19.02 4.23 2.85
N ARG A 77 -19.04 4.90 1.67
CA ARG A 77 -20.00 4.59 0.61
C ARG A 77 -19.73 3.24 -0.04
N PHE A 78 -18.47 2.95 -0.32
CA PHE A 78 -18.01 1.72 -0.97
C PHE A 78 -17.15 0.90 0.00
N GLY A 79 -17.73 0.57 1.16
CA GLY A 79 -17.07 -0.23 2.19
C GLY A 79 -16.95 -1.71 1.82
N PHE A 80 -16.53 -2.50 2.80
CA PHE A 80 -16.19 -3.91 2.64
C PHE A 80 -17.23 -4.73 1.85
N ASN A 81 -18.51 -4.65 2.21
CA ASN A 81 -19.55 -5.44 1.54
C ASN A 81 -19.70 -5.07 0.05
N LYS A 82 -19.55 -3.79 -0.29
CA LYS A 82 -19.70 -3.33 -1.68
C LYS A 82 -18.55 -3.84 -2.57
N ILE A 83 -17.31 -3.84 -2.09
CA ILE A 83 -16.18 -4.39 -2.86
C ILE A 83 -16.29 -5.92 -3.01
N VAL A 84 -16.76 -6.63 -1.98
CA VAL A 84 -17.01 -8.07 -2.07
C VAL A 84 -18.08 -8.35 -3.11
N SER A 85 -19.21 -7.64 -3.07
CA SER A 85 -20.29 -7.79 -4.07
C SER A 85 -19.82 -7.47 -5.48
N PHE A 86 -19.00 -6.40 -5.66
CA PHE A 86 -18.41 -6.05 -6.95
C PHE A 86 -17.57 -7.20 -7.53
N TYR A 87 -16.62 -7.74 -6.76
CA TYR A 87 -15.79 -8.84 -7.25
C TYR A 87 -16.61 -10.12 -7.49
N SER A 88 -17.59 -10.42 -6.63
CA SER A 88 -18.48 -11.56 -6.83
C SER A 88 -19.28 -11.44 -8.12
N SER A 89 -19.77 -10.25 -8.46
CA SER A 89 -20.51 -10.01 -9.70
C SER A 89 -19.66 -10.13 -10.97
N THR A 90 -18.33 -10.03 -10.85
CA THR A 90 -17.41 -10.34 -11.95
C THR A 90 -16.99 -11.80 -12.01
N GLY A 91 -17.43 -12.64 -11.05
CA GLY A 91 -17.09 -14.06 -10.95
C GLY A 91 -15.92 -14.38 -10.05
N ILE A 92 -15.41 -13.41 -9.25
CA ILE A 92 -14.31 -13.62 -8.30
C ILE A 92 -14.89 -13.92 -6.92
N ILE A 93 -14.63 -15.13 -6.40
CA ILE A 93 -14.98 -15.52 -5.04
C ILE A 93 -13.83 -15.10 -4.11
N LEU A 94 -14.19 -14.39 -3.03
CA LEU A 94 -13.23 -13.93 -2.01
C LEU A 94 -13.31 -14.80 -0.76
N THR A 95 -12.16 -15.05 -0.14
CA THR A 95 -12.02 -15.78 1.12
C THR A 95 -11.28 -14.94 2.17
N GLU A 96 -11.65 -15.12 3.44
CA GLU A 96 -11.01 -14.43 4.56
C GLU A 96 -9.68 -15.11 4.92
N GLY A 97 -8.64 -14.31 5.13
CA GLY A 97 -7.37 -14.70 5.71
C GLY A 97 -7.15 -14.04 7.06
N GLU A 98 -5.90 -14.07 7.52
CA GLU A 98 -5.51 -13.48 8.81
C GLU A 98 -5.71 -11.95 8.83
N GLU A 99 -5.91 -11.40 10.04
CA GLU A 99 -6.08 -9.96 10.30
C GLU A 99 -7.23 -9.32 9.49
N GLY A 100 -8.24 -10.11 9.09
CA GLY A 100 -9.38 -9.62 8.32
C GLY A 100 -9.07 -9.29 6.85
N ARG A 101 -7.97 -9.78 6.31
CA ARG A 101 -7.58 -9.65 4.90
C ARG A 101 -8.44 -10.54 4.03
N PHE A 102 -8.76 -10.10 2.83
CA PHE A 102 -9.52 -10.86 1.86
C PHE A 102 -8.76 -11.07 0.56
N TYR A 103 -8.74 -12.31 0.12
CA TYR A 103 -8.02 -12.79 -1.06
C TYR A 103 -8.99 -13.48 -2.02
N PRO A 104 -8.66 -13.64 -3.32
CA PRO A 104 -9.39 -14.59 -4.14
C PRO A 104 -9.26 -15.99 -3.55
N GLU A 105 -10.28 -16.81 -3.70
CA GLU A 105 -10.30 -18.20 -3.16
C GLU A 105 -9.08 -19.01 -3.61
N SER A 106 -8.60 -18.76 -4.83
CA SER A 106 -7.38 -19.36 -5.38
C SER A 106 -6.09 -18.92 -4.67
N LYS A 107 -6.13 -17.85 -3.87
CA LYS A 107 -4.95 -17.16 -3.30
C LYS A 107 -3.88 -16.80 -4.35
N GLN A 108 -4.34 -16.45 -5.55
CA GLN A 108 -3.50 -16.03 -6.67
C GLN A 108 -4.01 -14.71 -7.25
N ALA A 109 -3.22 -13.65 -7.17
CA ALA A 109 -3.55 -12.34 -7.73
C ALA A 109 -3.76 -12.39 -9.25
N SER A 110 -3.09 -13.31 -9.94
CA SER A 110 -3.26 -13.54 -11.38
C SER A 110 -4.68 -13.95 -11.73
N SER A 111 -5.35 -14.78 -10.92
CA SER A 111 -6.71 -15.20 -11.22
C SER A 111 -7.73 -14.06 -11.14
N VAL A 112 -7.49 -13.07 -10.25
CA VAL A 112 -8.29 -11.84 -10.22
C VAL A 112 -8.17 -11.09 -11.55
N LEU A 113 -6.93 -10.91 -12.01
CA LEU A 113 -6.67 -10.21 -13.27
C LEU A 113 -7.25 -10.97 -14.47
N ASP A 114 -7.12 -12.28 -14.51
CA ASP A 114 -7.62 -13.11 -15.61
C ASP A 114 -9.15 -13.05 -15.71
N VAL A 115 -9.87 -13.11 -14.58
CA VAL A 115 -11.33 -12.98 -14.56
C VAL A 115 -11.76 -11.58 -15.02
N ILE A 116 -11.16 -10.52 -14.47
CA ILE A 116 -11.54 -9.15 -14.88
C ILE A 116 -11.22 -8.91 -16.36
N ARG A 117 -10.06 -9.38 -16.85
CA ARG A 117 -9.71 -9.27 -18.28
C ARG A 117 -10.70 -10.01 -19.17
N ALA A 118 -11.08 -11.23 -18.79
CA ALA A 118 -12.11 -11.99 -19.52
C ALA A 118 -13.44 -11.23 -19.55
N PHE A 119 -13.85 -10.64 -18.40
CA PHE A 119 -15.04 -9.81 -18.29
C PHE A 119 -14.98 -8.58 -19.21
N LEU A 120 -13.86 -7.85 -19.24
CA LEU A 120 -13.68 -6.66 -20.09
C LEU A 120 -13.66 -7.05 -21.59
N ILE A 121 -12.98 -8.13 -21.95
CA ILE A 121 -12.93 -8.65 -23.34
C ILE A 121 -14.32 -9.10 -23.80
N TYR A 122 -15.04 -9.86 -22.98
CA TYR A 122 -16.42 -10.30 -23.29
C TYR A 122 -17.36 -9.13 -23.57
N ASN A 123 -17.17 -8.02 -22.86
CA ASN A 123 -17.94 -6.78 -23.04
C ASN A 123 -17.37 -5.83 -24.11
N ALA A 124 -16.42 -6.29 -24.92
CA ALA A 124 -15.81 -5.54 -26.02
C ALA A 124 -15.23 -4.18 -25.61
N VAL A 125 -14.64 -4.10 -24.41
CA VAL A 125 -14.01 -2.87 -23.91
C VAL A 125 -12.80 -2.53 -24.76
N ASN A 126 -12.68 -1.28 -25.20
CA ASN A 126 -11.50 -0.79 -25.92
C ASN A 126 -10.30 -0.67 -24.98
N ILE A 127 -9.27 -1.48 -25.20
CA ILE A 127 -8.01 -1.48 -24.41
C ILE A 127 -6.84 -1.31 -25.39
N LYS A 128 -6.12 -0.20 -25.26
CA LYS A 128 -4.90 0.09 -26.03
C LYS A 128 -3.68 -0.07 -25.13
N THR A 129 -2.96 -1.16 -25.32
CA THR A 129 -1.67 -1.42 -24.65
C THR A 129 -0.52 -0.90 -25.50
N GLY A 130 0.67 -0.69 -24.88
CA GLY A 130 1.79 -0.01 -25.55
C GLY A 130 1.53 1.48 -25.82
N PHE A 131 0.48 2.05 -25.25
CA PHE A 131 0.11 3.45 -25.41
C PHE A 131 0.60 4.27 -24.20
N GLU A 132 1.85 4.71 -24.26
CA GLU A 132 2.41 5.59 -23.24
C GLU A 132 1.94 7.02 -23.49
N VAL A 133 1.11 7.57 -22.60
CA VAL A 133 0.62 8.94 -22.73
C VAL A 133 1.73 9.94 -22.44
N ASN A 134 2.04 10.77 -23.41
CA ASN A 134 3.03 11.85 -23.29
C ASN A 134 2.39 13.19 -22.93
N SER A 135 1.19 13.49 -23.44
CA SER A 135 0.49 14.73 -23.13
C SER A 135 -1.02 14.60 -23.17
N VAL A 136 -1.68 15.43 -22.36
CA VAL A 136 -3.13 15.63 -22.34
C VAL A 136 -3.38 17.11 -22.47
N LYS A 137 -4.12 17.54 -23.50
CA LYS A 137 -4.40 18.96 -23.78
C LYS A 137 -5.88 19.15 -24.06
N LYS A 138 -6.52 20.11 -23.42
CA LYS A 138 -7.93 20.46 -23.70
C LYS A 138 -7.99 21.45 -24.88
N LYS A 139 -8.70 21.07 -25.93
CA LYS A 139 -8.91 21.88 -27.14
C LYS A 139 -10.36 21.75 -27.62
N ASN A 140 -11.03 22.86 -27.87
CA ASN A 140 -12.41 22.88 -28.39
C ASN A 140 -13.38 21.99 -27.60
N GLY A 141 -13.26 21.97 -26.26
CA GLY A 141 -14.13 21.18 -25.39
C GLY A 141 -13.73 19.71 -25.20
N LEU A 142 -12.78 19.18 -25.97
CA LEU A 142 -12.28 17.82 -25.90
C LEU A 142 -10.85 17.76 -25.35
N PHE A 143 -10.50 16.68 -24.71
CA PHE A 143 -9.13 16.33 -24.37
C PHE A 143 -8.47 15.59 -25.53
N GLU A 144 -7.37 16.13 -26.04
CA GLU A 144 -6.44 15.44 -26.95
C GLU A 144 -5.42 14.71 -26.09
N VAL A 145 -5.47 13.37 -26.11
CA VAL A 145 -4.53 12.47 -25.45
C VAL A 145 -3.54 11.98 -26.49
N THR A 146 -2.26 12.34 -26.34
CA THR A 146 -1.21 12.01 -27.30
C THR A 146 -0.22 11.04 -26.70
N SER A 147 0.05 9.92 -27.39
CA SER A 147 1.05 8.94 -26.98
C SER A 147 2.49 9.41 -27.28
N SER A 148 3.48 8.74 -26.73
CA SER A 148 4.91 8.93 -27.03
C SER A 148 5.23 8.60 -28.50
N SER A 149 4.44 7.75 -29.16
CA SER A 149 4.56 7.45 -30.61
C SER A 149 3.87 8.47 -31.51
N GLY A 150 3.15 9.45 -30.95
CA GLY A 150 2.42 10.46 -31.70
C GLY A 150 0.97 10.09 -32.06
N GLU A 151 0.49 8.90 -31.66
CA GLU A 151 -0.92 8.53 -31.82
C GLU A 151 -1.80 9.45 -30.95
N LYS A 152 -2.98 9.83 -31.50
CA LYS A 152 -3.90 10.77 -30.83
C LYS A 152 -5.27 10.16 -30.64
N LEU A 153 -5.78 10.27 -29.42
CA LEU A 153 -7.15 9.96 -29.04
C LEU A 153 -7.83 11.21 -28.49
N TYR A 154 -9.15 11.25 -28.57
CA TYR A 154 -9.94 12.39 -28.11
C TYR A 154 -11.02 11.92 -27.15
N ALA A 155 -11.26 12.69 -26.07
CA ALA A 155 -12.31 12.38 -25.13
C ALA A 155 -12.97 13.63 -24.54
N GLU A 156 -14.19 13.46 -24.05
CA GLU A 156 -14.90 14.49 -23.29
C GLU A 156 -14.39 14.59 -21.86
N ARG A 157 -13.95 13.45 -21.31
CA ARG A 157 -13.38 13.32 -19.96
C ARG A 157 -12.15 12.43 -19.98
N VAL A 158 -11.23 12.67 -19.05
CA VAL A 158 -10.05 11.83 -18.83
C VAL A 158 -9.98 11.44 -17.36
N VAL A 159 -9.60 10.19 -17.10
CA VAL A 159 -9.40 9.67 -15.74
C VAL A 159 -7.94 9.28 -15.58
N PHE A 160 -7.25 9.92 -14.65
CA PHE A 160 -5.88 9.59 -14.26
C PHE A 160 -5.91 8.43 -13.25
N ALA A 161 -5.59 7.23 -13.72
CA ALA A 161 -5.50 5.98 -12.97
C ALA A 161 -4.09 5.37 -13.06
N PHE A 162 -3.06 6.21 -13.25
CA PHE A 162 -1.70 5.81 -13.60
C PHE A 162 -0.88 5.30 -12.39
N GLY A 163 -1.42 5.33 -11.16
CA GLY A 163 -0.72 4.87 -9.96
C GLY A 163 0.32 5.84 -9.43
N GLY A 164 1.21 5.35 -8.58
CA GLY A 164 2.26 6.13 -7.91
C GLY A 164 3.65 5.94 -8.51
N SER A 165 4.67 5.90 -7.62
CA SER A 165 6.09 5.68 -7.96
C SER A 165 6.60 4.30 -7.56
N SER A 166 5.83 3.55 -6.76
CA SER A 166 6.21 2.25 -6.18
C SER A 166 5.98 1.09 -7.14
N GLY A 167 6.91 0.11 -7.12
CA GLY A 167 6.85 -1.05 -8.00
C GLY A 167 7.29 -0.72 -9.42
N ARG A 168 8.43 -0.03 -9.57
CA ARG A 168 8.97 0.42 -10.87
C ARG A 168 9.13 -0.70 -11.89
N GLN A 169 9.46 -1.91 -11.44
CA GLN A 169 9.56 -3.11 -12.28
C GLN A 169 8.22 -3.49 -12.95
N PHE A 170 7.10 -2.97 -12.46
CA PHE A 170 5.77 -3.17 -13.05
C PHE A 170 5.31 -1.99 -13.91
N GLY A 171 6.17 -0.99 -14.11
CA GLY A 171 5.90 0.16 -14.96
C GLY A 171 5.38 1.41 -14.24
N THR A 172 5.19 1.37 -12.92
CA THR A 172 4.82 2.56 -12.11
C THR A 172 6.08 3.25 -11.58
N ASP A 173 6.48 4.34 -12.19
CA ASP A 173 7.74 5.05 -11.90
C ASP A 173 7.56 6.53 -11.50
N GLY A 174 6.31 6.98 -11.39
CA GLY A 174 5.96 8.37 -11.08
C GLY A 174 6.05 9.32 -12.27
N SER A 175 6.50 8.87 -13.44
CA SER A 175 6.64 9.73 -14.63
C SER A 175 5.32 10.34 -15.10
N ALA A 176 4.19 9.68 -14.81
CA ALA A 176 2.86 10.12 -15.21
C ALA A 176 2.30 11.29 -14.39
N TYR A 177 2.87 11.62 -13.22
CA TYR A 177 2.46 12.80 -12.44
C TYR A 177 2.51 14.10 -13.25
N LYS A 178 3.47 14.20 -14.20
CA LYS A 178 3.56 15.34 -15.14
C LYS A 178 2.26 15.61 -15.91
N LEU A 179 1.46 14.58 -16.17
CA LEU A 179 0.19 14.72 -16.89
C LEU A 179 -0.83 15.50 -16.05
N ALA A 180 -0.97 15.19 -14.76
CA ALA A 180 -1.83 15.93 -13.86
C ALA A 180 -1.29 17.34 -13.58
N VAL A 181 0.03 17.48 -13.42
CA VAL A 181 0.68 18.80 -13.28
C VAL A 181 0.42 19.68 -14.50
N SER A 182 0.41 19.12 -15.71
CA SER A 182 0.07 19.86 -16.93
C SER A 182 -1.39 20.35 -16.99
N GLN A 183 -2.27 19.78 -16.16
CA GLN A 183 -3.65 20.23 -15.96
C GLN A 183 -3.80 21.23 -14.80
N GLY A 184 -2.68 21.68 -14.21
CA GLY A 184 -2.65 22.65 -13.11
C GLY A 184 -2.61 22.04 -11.70
N HIS A 185 -2.61 20.72 -11.57
CA HIS A 185 -2.51 20.07 -10.27
C HIS A 185 -1.12 20.19 -9.66
N ARG A 186 -1.07 20.25 -8.33
CA ARG A 186 0.17 20.14 -7.56
C ARG A 186 0.40 18.69 -7.19
N CYS A 187 1.67 18.31 -7.11
CA CYS A 187 2.10 17.02 -6.59
C CYS A 187 2.86 17.26 -5.29
N THR A 188 2.51 16.53 -4.23
CA THR A 188 3.29 16.51 -2.99
C THR A 188 4.55 15.66 -3.19
N GLU A 189 5.54 15.85 -2.33
CA GLU A 189 6.73 15.01 -2.33
C GLU A 189 6.35 13.56 -2.10
N THR A 190 6.98 12.64 -2.83
CA THR A 190 6.65 11.22 -2.77
C THR A 190 7.72 10.43 -2.04
N TYR A 191 7.31 9.49 -1.20
CA TYR A 191 8.16 8.62 -0.40
C TYR A 191 7.76 7.16 -0.55
N PRO A 192 8.72 6.21 -0.47
CA PRO A 192 8.40 4.78 -0.36
C PRO A 192 7.61 4.50 0.92
N SER A 193 6.52 3.76 0.81
CA SER A 193 5.70 3.30 1.94
C SER A 193 5.48 1.79 1.83
N LEU A 194 5.27 1.10 2.94
CA LEU A 194 5.24 -0.37 3.02
C LEU A 194 6.51 -0.95 2.39
N VAL A 195 7.65 -0.65 3.00
CA VAL A 195 8.99 -0.93 2.48
C VAL A 195 9.91 -1.41 3.61
N GLN A 196 10.95 -2.13 3.25
CA GLN A 196 12.01 -2.54 4.18
C GLN A 196 12.82 -1.30 4.62
N LEU A 197 13.26 -1.29 5.88
CA LEU A 197 14.01 -0.19 6.47
C LEU A 197 15.49 -0.54 6.63
N LYS A 198 16.34 0.37 6.22
CA LYS A 198 17.77 0.35 6.54
C LYS A 198 17.96 0.91 7.95
N THR A 199 18.82 0.25 8.73
CA THR A 199 19.16 0.70 10.09
C THR A 199 20.65 0.67 10.33
N GLU A 200 21.10 1.26 11.43
CA GLU A 200 22.42 0.92 11.98
C GLU A 200 22.46 -0.58 12.26
N THR A 201 23.47 -1.29 11.75
CA THR A 201 23.51 -2.76 11.79
C THR A 201 24.46 -3.31 12.85
N ASP A 202 25.26 -2.49 13.52
CA ASP A 202 26.30 -2.94 14.46
C ASP A 202 25.76 -3.85 15.55
N LYS A 203 24.56 -3.55 16.07
CA LYS A 203 23.91 -4.34 17.11
C LYS A 203 23.25 -5.62 16.60
N VAL A 204 22.89 -5.69 15.32
CA VAL A 204 22.01 -6.75 14.77
C VAL A 204 22.62 -7.52 13.59
N ARG A 205 23.87 -7.21 13.21
CA ARG A 205 24.55 -7.88 12.09
C ARG A 205 24.60 -9.42 12.25
N SER A 206 24.77 -9.90 13.49
CA SER A 206 24.78 -11.33 13.79
C SER A 206 23.42 -12.01 13.68
N LEU A 207 22.34 -11.22 13.54
CA LEU A 207 20.96 -11.70 13.47
C LEU A 207 20.47 -11.91 12.03
N LYS A 208 21.29 -11.65 11.01
CA LYS A 208 20.90 -11.79 9.59
C LYS A 208 20.22 -13.13 9.33
N GLY A 209 19.02 -13.08 8.72
CA GLY A 209 18.19 -14.24 8.39
C GLY A 209 17.30 -14.74 9.52
N LEU A 210 17.45 -14.22 10.74
CA LEU A 210 16.60 -14.60 11.86
C LEU A 210 15.30 -13.81 11.87
N LYS A 211 14.27 -14.46 12.37
CA LYS A 211 12.91 -13.94 12.53
C LYS A 211 12.49 -14.01 14.01
N ALA A 212 11.62 -13.09 14.40
CA ALA A 212 10.97 -13.10 15.72
C ALA A 212 9.64 -12.35 15.65
N ASP A 213 8.70 -12.73 16.51
CA ASP A 213 7.51 -11.92 16.76
C ASP A 213 7.85 -10.81 17.72
N VAL A 214 7.52 -9.59 17.34
CA VAL A 214 7.89 -8.38 18.07
C VAL A 214 6.78 -7.33 18.04
N LYS A 215 6.87 -6.39 18.96
CA LYS A 215 6.18 -5.11 18.88
C LYS A 215 7.21 -4.03 18.55
N ILE A 216 6.96 -3.25 17.50
CA ILE A 216 7.82 -2.14 17.09
C ILE A 216 7.11 -0.82 17.36
N THR A 217 7.79 0.08 18.07
CA THR A 217 7.34 1.46 18.26
C THR A 217 8.32 2.38 17.54
N ALA A 218 7.80 3.29 16.70
CA ALA A 218 8.61 4.24 15.97
C ALA A 218 8.49 5.64 16.58
N PHE A 219 9.63 6.33 16.60
CA PHE A 219 9.77 7.72 17.03
C PHE A 219 10.42 8.52 15.91
N SER A 220 10.07 9.81 15.77
CA SER A 220 10.73 10.80 14.92
C SER A 220 11.02 12.03 15.77
N ASP A 221 12.26 12.53 15.78
CA ASP A 221 12.70 13.59 16.70
C ASP A 221 12.29 13.34 18.17
N GLY A 222 12.38 12.08 18.61
CA GLY A 222 12.00 11.62 19.95
C GLY A 222 10.50 11.56 20.23
N LYS A 223 9.63 11.91 19.28
CA LYS A 223 8.17 11.86 19.43
C LYS A 223 7.61 10.58 18.84
N PHE A 224 6.66 9.97 19.54
CA PHE A 224 5.92 8.80 19.05
C PHE A 224 5.22 9.11 17.71
N ILE A 225 5.42 8.25 16.71
CA ILE A 225 4.79 8.37 15.39
C ILE A 225 3.95 7.16 15.00
N GLY A 226 4.18 5.99 15.58
CA GLY A 226 3.39 4.80 15.27
C GLY A 226 3.86 3.55 15.98
N ARG A 227 3.04 2.50 15.89
CA ARG A 227 3.32 1.17 16.44
C ARG A 227 2.82 0.09 15.49
N ALA A 228 3.54 -1.02 15.45
CA ALA A 228 3.17 -2.21 14.69
C ALA A 228 3.58 -3.49 15.41
N ASP A 229 2.76 -4.53 15.28
CA ASP A 229 3.02 -5.87 15.80
C ASP A 229 3.20 -6.85 14.63
N GLY A 230 3.96 -7.92 14.85
CA GLY A 230 4.15 -9.02 13.92
C GLY A 230 5.59 -9.48 13.79
N GLU A 231 5.84 -10.30 12.79
CA GLU A 231 7.16 -10.85 12.52
C GLU A 231 8.12 -9.76 11.99
N ILE A 232 9.32 -9.68 12.61
CA ILE A 232 10.49 -8.97 12.11
C ILE A 232 11.46 -9.98 11.48
N LEU A 233 12.10 -9.59 10.38
CA LEU A 233 13.21 -10.29 9.76
C LEU A 233 14.44 -9.39 9.77
N PHE A 234 15.52 -9.84 10.42
CA PHE A 234 16.81 -9.15 10.38
C PHE A 234 17.56 -9.43 9.09
N THR A 235 18.15 -8.41 8.51
CA THR A 235 18.86 -8.47 7.22
C THR A 235 20.27 -7.83 7.35
N ASP A 236 21.05 -7.88 6.30
CA ASP A 236 22.36 -7.22 6.25
C ASP A 236 22.28 -5.69 6.14
N TYR A 237 21.16 -5.14 5.69
CA TYR A 237 20.92 -3.71 5.59
C TYR A 237 20.08 -3.12 6.73
N GLY A 238 19.48 -3.95 7.58
CA GLY A 238 18.59 -3.52 8.64
C GLY A 238 17.48 -4.53 8.88
N VAL A 239 16.22 -4.11 8.68
CA VAL A 239 15.05 -4.92 9.06
C VAL A 239 13.99 -4.98 7.95
N SER A 240 13.28 -6.12 7.94
CA SER A 240 12.16 -6.43 7.06
C SER A 240 11.08 -7.21 7.85
N GLY A 241 10.10 -7.77 7.16
CA GLY A 241 9.01 -8.53 7.78
C GLY A 241 7.72 -7.74 7.90
N ASN A 242 6.64 -8.42 8.29
CA ASN A 242 5.29 -7.83 8.30
C ASN A 242 5.18 -6.61 9.24
N SER A 243 5.78 -6.69 10.43
CA SER A 243 5.82 -5.57 11.38
C SER A 243 6.57 -4.35 10.81
N VAL A 244 7.64 -4.60 10.03
CA VAL A 244 8.43 -3.53 9.41
C VAL A 244 7.68 -2.87 8.26
N PHE A 245 6.98 -3.63 7.41
CA PHE A 245 6.10 -3.05 6.40
C PHE A 245 5.02 -2.17 7.02
N LYS A 246 4.36 -2.64 8.09
CA LYS A 246 3.37 -1.85 8.83
C LYS A 246 3.97 -0.56 9.38
N ILE A 247 5.12 -0.63 10.09
CA ILE A 247 5.72 0.54 10.73
C ILE A 247 6.31 1.53 9.73
N SER A 248 6.77 1.06 8.55
CA SER A 248 7.33 1.93 7.51
C SER A 248 6.31 2.93 6.96
N ALA A 249 5.03 2.61 7.01
CA ALA A 249 3.96 3.56 6.67
C ALA A 249 3.98 4.81 7.58
N TYR A 250 4.33 4.66 8.84
CA TYR A 250 4.41 5.78 9.79
C TYR A 250 5.73 6.56 9.66
N THR A 251 6.78 5.93 9.15
CA THR A 251 8.12 6.54 9.04
C THR A 251 8.37 7.24 7.70
N ALA A 252 7.54 7.00 6.69
CA ALA A 252 7.70 7.57 5.35
C ALA A 252 7.75 9.10 5.37
N GLY A 253 8.86 9.68 4.88
CA GLY A 253 9.09 11.13 4.86
C GLY A 253 9.35 11.78 6.23
N LYS A 254 9.60 10.99 7.29
CA LYS A 254 9.89 11.51 8.63
C LYS A 254 11.41 11.61 8.86
N PRO A 255 11.88 12.70 9.46
CA PRO A 255 13.29 12.85 9.83
C PRO A 255 13.60 12.06 11.11
N ASP A 256 14.89 11.78 11.34
CA ASP A 256 15.47 11.21 12.56
C ASP A 256 14.63 10.11 13.22
N VAL A 257 14.39 9.04 12.44
CA VAL A 257 13.55 7.91 12.89
C VAL A 257 14.36 6.93 13.72
N GLU A 258 13.82 6.57 14.88
CA GLU A 258 14.29 5.49 15.76
C GLU A 258 13.19 4.46 15.94
N LEU A 259 13.54 3.16 15.82
CA LEU A 259 12.68 2.04 16.13
C LEU A 259 13.04 1.50 17.51
N ASN A 260 12.03 1.29 18.35
CA ASN A 260 12.15 0.50 19.57
C ASN A 260 11.49 -0.86 19.32
N ILE A 261 12.28 -1.94 19.41
CA ILE A 261 11.86 -3.32 19.20
C ILE A 261 11.69 -3.98 20.54
N GLU A 262 10.48 -4.44 20.83
CA GLU A 262 10.09 -5.19 22.00
C GLU A 262 9.93 -6.67 21.65
N PHE A 263 10.81 -7.52 22.16
CA PHE A 263 10.68 -8.97 22.09
C PHE A 263 9.75 -9.51 23.17
N LEU A 264 9.17 -10.69 22.92
CA LEU A 264 8.23 -11.35 23.84
C LEU A 264 7.08 -10.40 24.24
N PRO A 265 6.30 -9.88 23.28
CA PRO A 265 5.32 -8.83 23.53
C PRO A 265 4.21 -9.24 24.50
N GLU A 266 3.96 -10.56 24.64
CA GLU A 266 2.95 -11.12 25.56
C GLU A 266 3.42 -11.19 27.03
N ILE A 267 4.71 -10.98 27.28
CA ILE A 267 5.29 -11.02 28.63
C ILE A 267 5.64 -9.59 29.04
N THR A 268 5.17 -9.11 30.18
CA THR A 268 5.53 -7.78 30.68
C THR A 268 7.01 -7.70 31.09
N GLU A 269 7.58 -6.49 31.13
CA GLU A 269 8.97 -6.29 31.55
C GLU A 269 9.23 -6.88 32.96
N LYS A 270 8.26 -6.71 33.88
CA LYS A 270 8.39 -7.21 35.26
C LYS A 270 8.31 -8.74 35.34
N GLU A 271 7.44 -9.35 34.57
CA GLU A 271 7.37 -10.84 34.47
C GLU A 271 8.66 -11.39 33.88
N LEU A 272 9.18 -10.76 32.81
CA LEU A 272 10.44 -11.18 32.20
C LEU A 272 11.61 -11.01 33.16
N GLU A 273 11.68 -9.92 33.95
CA GLU A 273 12.66 -9.70 35.01
C GLU A 273 12.63 -10.87 36.03
N ASN A 274 11.44 -11.25 36.49
CA ASN A 274 11.28 -12.36 37.43
C ASN A 274 11.72 -13.70 36.83
N ILE A 275 11.40 -13.97 35.57
CA ILE A 275 11.83 -15.19 34.86
C ILE A 275 13.35 -15.23 34.75
N ILE A 276 13.99 -14.12 34.37
CA ILE A 276 15.44 -14.03 34.24
C ILE A 276 16.12 -14.17 35.59
N ALA A 277 15.61 -13.51 36.64
CA ALA A 277 16.13 -13.64 37.99
C ALA A 277 16.12 -15.10 38.49
N ALA A 278 14.98 -15.79 38.29
CA ALA A 278 14.86 -17.20 38.65
C ALA A 278 15.83 -18.12 37.87
N ARG A 279 16.11 -17.80 36.60
CA ARG A 279 17.09 -18.54 35.79
C ARG A 279 18.51 -18.32 36.26
N LEU A 280 18.89 -17.10 36.57
CA LEU A 280 20.21 -16.77 37.09
C LEU A 280 20.49 -17.43 38.43
N GLU A 281 19.45 -17.56 39.28
CA GLU A 281 19.56 -18.18 40.60
C GLU A 281 19.54 -19.72 40.54
N LYS A 282 18.57 -20.29 39.79
CA LYS A 282 18.23 -21.73 39.92
C LYS A 282 18.77 -22.59 38.78
N MET A 283 19.37 -21.99 37.73
CA MET A 283 19.86 -22.70 36.54
C MET A 283 21.33 -22.42 36.27
N PRO A 284 22.25 -22.78 37.20
CA PRO A 284 23.69 -22.48 37.05
C PRO A 284 24.35 -23.21 35.87
N TYR A 285 23.67 -24.18 35.26
CA TYR A 285 24.07 -24.88 34.05
C TYR A 285 23.81 -24.06 32.76
N ILE A 286 23.06 -22.95 32.82
CA ILE A 286 22.88 -22.01 31.72
C ILE A 286 23.88 -20.89 31.91
N GLU A 287 24.78 -20.72 30.92
CA GLU A 287 25.69 -19.58 30.94
C GLU A 287 24.91 -18.26 30.83
N LYS A 288 25.37 -17.21 31.52
CA LYS A 288 24.71 -15.89 31.53
C LYS A 288 24.43 -15.35 30.13
N LYS A 289 25.37 -15.53 29.17
CA LYS A 289 25.18 -15.12 27.78
C LYS A 289 24.01 -15.84 27.07
N ASP A 290 23.59 -16.97 27.59
CA ASP A 290 22.51 -17.82 27.04
C ASP A 290 21.22 -17.77 27.88
N VAL A 291 21.08 -16.82 28.83
CA VAL A 291 19.94 -16.70 29.75
C VAL A 291 18.57 -16.64 29.07
N PHE A 292 18.51 -16.18 27.82
CA PHE A 292 17.28 -16.13 27.01
C PHE A 292 16.98 -17.41 26.22
N ILE A 293 17.81 -18.47 26.36
CA ILE A 293 17.60 -19.73 25.62
C ILE A 293 16.22 -20.30 25.94
N GLY A 294 15.47 -20.77 24.94
CA GLY A 294 14.10 -21.24 25.13
C GLY A 294 13.03 -20.14 25.29
N LEU A 295 13.42 -18.85 25.37
CA LEU A 295 12.51 -17.71 25.33
C LEU A 295 12.51 -17.05 23.94
N VAL A 296 13.71 -16.86 23.37
CA VAL A 296 13.91 -16.38 22.01
C VAL A 296 14.97 -17.22 21.30
N ASN A 297 15.18 -16.98 20.00
CA ASN A 297 16.30 -17.58 19.28
C ASN A 297 17.63 -17.29 20.01
N LYS A 298 18.50 -18.29 20.10
CA LYS A 298 19.78 -18.20 20.84
C LYS A 298 20.62 -16.98 20.46
N MET A 299 20.73 -16.68 19.18
CA MET A 299 21.54 -15.53 18.71
C MET A 299 20.87 -14.20 19.05
N ILE A 300 19.54 -14.13 18.97
CA ILE A 300 18.78 -12.95 19.44
C ILE A 300 19.06 -12.76 20.95
N GLY A 301 18.91 -13.81 21.74
CA GLY A 301 19.18 -13.74 23.18
C GLY A 301 20.59 -13.25 23.53
N ARG A 302 21.61 -13.76 22.85
CA ARG A 302 23.00 -13.30 23.03
C ARG A 302 23.21 -11.85 22.65
N THR A 303 22.54 -11.39 21.58
CA THR A 303 22.57 -9.97 21.18
C THR A 303 21.92 -9.10 22.26
N LEU A 304 20.79 -9.52 22.82
CA LEU A 304 20.12 -8.79 23.90
C LEU A 304 21.00 -8.68 25.14
N VAL A 305 21.67 -9.78 25.53
CA VAL A 305 22.66 -9.73 26.63
C VAL A 305 23.77 -8.75 26.31
N GLY A 306 24.31 -8.76 25.09
CA GLY A 306 25.37 -7.83 24.66
C GLY A 306 24.95 -6.36 24.61
N THR A 307 23.64 -6.07 24.57
CA THR A 307 23.10 -4.69 24.60
C THR A 307 22.65 -4.23 25.98
N ALA A 308 22.56 -5.15 26.95
CA ALA A 308 22.21 -4.83 28.33
C ALA A 308 23.34 -4.01 29.02
N ARG A 309 22.98 -3.17 29.97
CA ARG A 309 23.93 -2.36 30.74
C ARG A 309 24.72 -3.19 31.75
N SER A 310 24.07 -4.23 32.26
CA SER A 310 24.64 -5.19 33.19
C SER A 310 24.01 -6.57 33.01
N ASP A 311 24.57 -7.60 33.64
CA ASP A 311 24.02 -8.98 33.60
C ASP A 311 22.92 -9.20 34.65
N ASP A 312 22.39 -8.17 35.29
CA ASP A 312 21.28 -8.33 36.21
C ASP A 312 19.94 -8.49 35.47
N ALA A 313 18.99 -9.13 36.15
CA ALA A 313 17.69 -9.47 35.54
C ALA A 313 16.92 -8.25 35.06
N LYS A 314 17.05 -7.12 35.73
CA LYS A 314 16.39 -5.87 35.40
C LYS A 314 16.92 -5.25 34.09
N ASP A 315 18.24 -5.18 33.94
CA ASP A 315 18.86 -4.62 32.73
C ASP A 315 18.72 -5.56 31.53
N LEU A 316 18.74 -6.89 31.77
CA LEU A 316 18.48 -7.90 30.74
C LEU A 316 17.02 -7.85 30.25
N SER A 317 16.05 -7.72 31.15
CA SER A 317 14.63 -7.57 30.76
C SER A 317 14.38 -6.30 29.96
N LYS A 318 14.98 -5.18 30.38
CA LYS A 318 14.93 -3.92 29.62
C LYS A 318 15.54 -4.02 28.23
N ALA A 319 16.67 -4.73 28.09
CA ALA A 319 17.29 -4.94 26.79
C ALA A 319 16.37 -5.69 25.83
N ALA A 320 15.65 -6.69 26.34
CA ALA A 320 14.66 -7.43 25.54
C ALA A 320 13.41 -6.60 25.19
N LYS A 321 13.04 -5.63 26.01
CA LYS A 321 11.87 -4.77 25.81
C LYS A 321 12.20 -3.46 25.06
N ASN A 322 13.49 -3.15 24.85
CA ASN A 322 13.87 -1.85 24.33
C ASN A 322 15.14 -1.91 23.48
N LEU A 323 15.17 -2.81 22.48
CA LEU A 323 16.23 -2.83 21.50
C LEU A 323 16.03 -1.66 20.52
N ARG A 324 16.89 -0.65 20.58
CA ARG A 324 16.79 0.55 19.74
C ARG A 324 17.65 0.45 18.49
N LEU A 325 17.05 0.74 17.35
CA LEU A 325 17.71 0.82 16.05
C LEU A 325 17.39 2.17 15.40
N LYS A 326 18.43 2.91 15.03
CA LYS A 326 18.28 4.12 14.24
C LYS A 326 18.05 3.76 12.77
N VAL A 327 17.00 4.33 12.17
CA VAL A 327 16.71 4.18 10.74
C VAL A 327 17.64 5.12 9.96
N THR A 328 18.31 4.56 8.96
CA THR A 328 19.23 5.29 8.07
C THR A 328 18.68 5.49 6.67
N GLY A 329 17.49 4.92 6.38
CA GLY A 329 16.80 5.02 5.10
C GLY A 329 15.88 3.83 4.85
N ASP A 330 15.50 3.64 3.60
CA ASP A 330 14.69 2.53 3.12
C ASP A 330 15.29 1.92 1.84
N LEU A 331 14.66 0.88 1.27
CA LEU A 331 15.11 0.26 0.03
C LEU A 331 14.57 0.94 -1.25
N GLY A 332 13.84 2.03 -1.12
CA GLY A 332 13.36 2.83 -2.24
C GLY A 332 12.15 2.26 -2.97
N PHE A 333 11.72 2.98 -4.00
CA PHE A 333 10.51 2.69 -4.77
C PHE A 333 10.49 1.35 -5.50
N ASN A 334 11.65 0.77 -5.78
CA ASN A 334 11.71 -0.56 -6.40
C ASN A 334 11.20 -1.67 -5.48
N TYR A 335 11.31 -1.47 -4.17
CA TYR A 335 10.96 -2.45 -3.15
C TYR A 335 9.72 -2.08 -2.34
N SER A 336 9.25 -0.83 -2.44
CA SER A 336 8.04 -0.39 -1.76
C SER A 336 6.78 -0.93 -2.46
N GLN A 337 5.77 -1.24 -1.66
CA GLN A 337 4.48 -1.68 -2.18
C GLN A 337 3.62 -0.48 -2.61
N VAL A 338 3.74 0.64 -1.90
CA VAL A 338 2.88 1.82 -2.03
C VAL A 338 3.70 3.10 -1.99
N THR A 339 3.18 4.13 -2.62
CA THR A 339 3.71 5.49 -2.61
C THR A 339 2.95 6.34 -1.60
N ARG A 340 3.65 6.95 -0.64
CA ARG A 340 3.18 8.07 0.17
C ARG A 340 3.35 9.35 -0.64
N GLY A 341 2.39 10.27 -0.58
CA GLY A 341 2.38 11.47 -1.42
C GLY A 341 1.75 11.21 -2.80
N GLY A 342 1.62 12.23 -3.61
CA GLY A 342 0.97 12.18 -4.92
C GLY A 342 0.25 13.48 -5.27
N ILE A 343 -0.80 13.41 -6.07
CA ILE A 343 -1.58 14.58 -6.45
C ILE A 343 -2.28 15.17 -5.23
N CYS A 344 -2.10 16.49 -5.04
CA CYS A 344 -2.64 17.24 -3.91
C CYS A 344 -4.16 17.16 -3.84
N LEU A 345 -4.68 16.68 -2.73
CA LEU A 345 -6.10 16.39 -2.52
C LEU A 345 -7.00 17.64 -2.45
N LYS A 346 -6.43 18.82 -2.12
CA LYS A 346 -7.20 20.08 -2.04
C LYS A 346 -7.80 20.47 -3.39
N ASP A 347 -7.18 20.00 -4.47
CA ASP A 347 -7.54 20.31 -5.84
C ASP A 347 -8.47 19.26 -6.48
N VAL A 348 -8.92 18.26 -5.67
CA VAL A 348 -9.80 17.15 -6.07
C VAL A 348 -11.03 17.11 -5.17
N ASP A 349 -12.19 16.85 -5.75
CA ASP A 349 -13.43 16.66 -5.00
C ASP A 349 -13.45 15.27 -4.34
N GLU A 350 -13.72 15.22 -3.03
CA GLU A 350 -13.64 13.96 -2.26
C GLU A 350 -14.82 13.00 -2.51
N LYS A 351 -15.87 13.46 -3.21
CA LYS A 351 -17.05 12.64 -3.49
C LYS A 351 -17.07 12.11 -4.91
N THR A 352 -16.60 12.95 -5.86
CA THR A 352 -16.65 12.63 -7.28
C THR A 352 -15.28 12.27 -7.86
N TYR A 353 -14.20 12.61 -7.15
CA TYR A 353 -12.83 12.50 -7.64
C TYR A 353 -12.55 13.34 -8.90
N GLU A 354 -13.45 14.28 -9.22
CA GLU A 354 -13.24 15.26 -10.28
C GLU A 354 -12.28 16.36 -9.82
N SER A 355 -11.47 16.82 -10.73
CA SER A 355 -10.59 17.98 -10.54
C SER A 355 -11.40 19.25 -10.32
N LYS A 356 -11.10 19.98 -9.25
CA LYS A 356 -11.62 21.33 -9.00
C LYS A 356 -10.97 22.39 -9.91
N ILE A 357 -9.85 22.04 -10.59
CA ILE A 357 -9.09 22.95 -11.45
C ILE A 357 -9.54 22.80 -12.91
N THR A 358 -9.59 21.58 -13.42
CA THR A 358 -9.90 21.30 -14.82
C THR A 358 -11.09 20.37 -14.94
N ARG A 359 -12.27 20.93 -15.24
CA ARG A 359 -13.51 20.16 -15.39
C ARG A 359 -13.36 19.06 -16.45
N GLY A 360 -13.82 17.84 -16.11
CA GLY A 360 -13.73 16.64 -16.92
C GLY A 360 -12.45 15.85 -16.74
N VAL A 361 -11.56 16.26 -15.83
CA VAL A 361 -10.43 15.47 -15.35
C VAL A 361 -10.82 14.81 -14.04
N TYR A 362 -10.59 13.51 -13.94
CA TYR A 362 -10.78 12.71 -12.71
C TYR A 362 -9.45 12.10 -12.30
N ILE A 363 -9.23 11.91 -11.01
CA ILE A 363 -7.97 11.33 -10.49
C ILE A 363 -8.34 10.29 -9.43
N ILE A 364 -7.90 9.04 -9.62
CA ILE A 364 -8.29 7.91 -8.77
C ILE A 364 -7.10 7.04 -8.36
N GLY A 365 -7.27 6.30 -7.27
CA GLY A 365 -6.29 5.34 -6.77
C GLY A 365 -5.01 5.99 -6.25
N GLU A 366 -3.90 5.27 -6.36
CA GLU A 366 -2.58 5.63 -5.81
C GLU A 366 -1.93 6.86 -6.49
N ALA A 367 -2.55 7.44 -7.53
CA ALA A 367 -2.11 8.72 -8.09
C ALA A 367 -2.33 9.90 -7.13
N LEU A 368 -3.28 9.76 -6.21
CA LEU A 368 -3.62 10.73 -5.17
C LEU A 368 -2.68 10.61 -3.97
N ASP A 369 -2.52 11.71 -3.22
CA ASP A 369 -1.80 11.74 -1.94
C ASP A 369 -2.59 11.00 -0.84
N VAL A 370 -2.83 9.70 -1.07
CA VAL A 370 -3.51 8.76 -0.19
C VAL A 370 -2.80 7.43 -0.21
N ASP A 371 -2.35 6.95 0.95
CA ASP A 371 -1.87 5.58 1.12
C ASP A 371 -2.48 4.92 2.36
N GLY A 372 -2.78 3.64 2.26
CA GLY A 372 -3.36 2.84 3.34
C GLY A 372 -2.29 2.04 4.08
N GLU A 373 -2.62 1.65 5.31
CA GLU A 373 -1.84 0.66 6.07
C GLU A 373 -1.64 -0.64 5.26
N CYS A 374 -0.72 -1.49 5.72
CA CYS A 374 -0.56 -2.84 5.17
C CYS A 374 -1.77 -3.71 5.51
N GLY A 375 -2.42 -4.33 4.49
CA GLY A 375 -3.54 -5.21 4.79
C GLY A 375 -4.74 -5.16 3.83
N GLY A 376 -4.57 -4.75 2.58
CA GLY A 376 -5.64 -4.69 1.56
C GLY A 376 -6.30 -3.32 1.41
N TYR A 377 -5.95 -2.36 2.25
CA TYR A 377 -6.54 -1.02 2.25
C TYR A 377 -6.25 -0.23 0.97
N ASN A 378 -5.05 -0.36 0.39
CA ASN A 378 -4.66 0.37 -0.82
C ASN A 378 -5.45 -0.09 -2.06
N LEU A 379 -5.69 -1.38 -2.23
CA LEU A 379 -6.55 -1.90 -3.30
C LEU A 379 -8.01 -1.56 -3.05
N HIS A 380 -8.45 -1.57 -1.78
CA HIS A 380 -9.79 -1.09 -1.42
C HIS A 380 -10.01 0.37 -1.83
N PHE A 381 -9.05 1.26 -1.55
CA PHE A 381 -9.13 2.67 -1.96
C PHE A 381 -9.09 2.84 -3.48
N ALA A 382 -8.31 2.02 -4.19
CA ALA A 382 -8.30 2.01 -5.65
C ALA A 382 -9.70 1.73 -6.21
N PHE A 383 -10.41 0.73 -5.67
CA PHE A 383 -11.80 0.43 -6.00
C PHE A 383 -12.75 1.55 -5.57
N ALA A 384 -12.71 1.99 -4.30
CA ALA A 384 -13.66 2.97 -3.77
C ALA A 384 -13.61 4.31 -4.51
N SER A 385 -12.40 4.80 -4.82
CA SER A 385 -12.22 6.02 -5.62
C SER A 385 -12.70 5.85 -7.07
N ALA A 386 -12.48 4.66 -7.65
CA ALA A 386 -12.99 4.33 -8.98
C ALA A 386 -14.53 4.29 -9.00
N ALA A 387 -15.16 3.73 -7.97
CA ALA A 387 -16.60 3.66 -7.84
C ALA A 387 -17.25 5.06 -7.70
N CYS A 388 -16.65 5.94 -6.88
CA CYS A 388 -17.09 7.34 -6.79
C CYS A 388 -17.00 8.05 -8.16
N ALA A 389 -15.88 7.88 -8.87
CA ALA A 389 -15.71 8.47 -10.20
C ALA A 389 -16.71 7.86 -11.21
N ALA A 390 -16.99 6.56 -11.12
CA ALA A 390 -17.97 5.91 -11.99
C ALA A 390 -19.37 6.49 -11.80
N GLU A 391 -19.83 6.67 -10.55
CA GLU A 391 -21.13 7.31 -10.28
C GLU A 391 -21.20 8.74 -10.81
N ALA A 392 -20.12 9.52 -10.56
CA ALA A 392 -20.07 10.92 -11.02
C ALA A 392 -20.07 11.04 -12.55
N ILE A 393 -19.37 10.15 -13.25
CA ILE A 393 -19.26 10.17 -14.71
C ILE A 393 -20.54 9.68 -15.38
N THR A 394 -21.15 8.60 -14.85
CA THR A 394 -22.33 7.98 -15.44
C THR A 394 -23.65 8.63 -15.01
N GLY A 395 -23.65 9.35 -13.90
CA GLY A 395 -24.84 9.89 -13.26
C GLY A 395 -25.76 8.79 -12.68
N LYS A 396 -25.26 7.56 -12.56
CA LYS A 396 -26.00 6.41 -12.04
C LYS A 396 -25.42 5.98 -10.70
N GLU A 397 -26.28 5.69 -9.76
CA GLU A 397 -25.90 5.03 -8.51
C GLU A 397 -25.48 3.59 -8.78
N LEU A 398 -24.34 3.17 -8.23
CA LEU A 398 -23.86 1.81 -8.35
C LEU A 398 -24.53 0.94 -7.29
N ASP A 399 -25.51 0.15 -7.71
CA ASP A 399 -26.12 -0.86 -6.87
C ASP A 399 -25.56 -2.22 -7.28
N PHE A 400 -24.66 -2.74 -6.44
CA PHE A 400 -24.16 -4.10 -6.62
C PHE A 400 -25.25 -5.04 -6.11
N LEU A 401 -25.99 -5.65 -7.02
CA LEU A 401 -26.99 -6.66 -6.70
C LEU A 401 -26.38 -7.71 -5.77
N GLN A 402 -27.08 -7.97 -4.70
CA GLN A 402 -26.77 -8.98 -3.68
C GLN A 402 -26.83 -10.39 -4.25
#